data_cd1e81ee175db714fe9bba2b7290e2b7
#
_entry.id   cd1e81ee175db714fe9bba2b7290e2b7
#
_cell.length_a   1.000
_cell.length_b   1.000
_cell.length_c   1.000
_cell.angle_alpha   90.00
_cell.angle_beta   90.00
_cell.angle_gamma   90.00
#
_symmetry.space_group_name_H-M   'P 1'
#
loop_
_entity.id
_entity.type
_entity.pdbx_description
1 polymer ?
#
loop_
_entity_poly.entity_id
_entity_poly.type
_entity_poly.pdbx_seq_one_letter_code
_entity_poly.pdbx_strand_id
1 'polypeptide(L)'
;TEEAIEDNLYDSLSARYTKALARAMAYTKQVKAATILNNAFAAGTTYGDGKSLCATDHPLVNGGTNSNEPATPADLNETSLEAAVIQIAGWTDERGLLIAAKPRKLVIPPNLQFVATRLLETEGRVGTADNDLNALRNNGSVPEGYTINHYLTDTDAFFLLTDVPNGLKHFTRSPMATSMDADFDTGNSRYKARERYSFGVSDPLGIFGSPGA
;
A
#
# COMPACT_ATOMS: atom_id res chain seq x y z
N THR A 1 25.32 -25.75 15.91
CA THR A 1 26.38 -26.76 15.94
C THR A 1 26.07 -27.80 17.02
N GLU A 2 26.61 -28.99 16.91
CA GLU A 2 26.47 -30.09 17.88
C GLU A 2 26.99 -29.63 19.27
N GLU A 3 28.10 -28.92 19.32
CA GLU A 3 28.68 -28.34 20.54
C GLU A 3 27.72 -27.37 21.25
N ALA A 4 26.95 -26.54 20.51
CA ALA A 4 25.99 -25.64 21.11
C ALA A 4 24.80 -26.39 21.73
N ILE A 5 24.50 -27.59 21.27
CA ILE A 5 23.48 -28.46 21.84
C ILE A 5 24.04 -29.13 23.10
N GLU A 6 25.27 -29.63 23.07
CA GLU A 6 25.94 -30.21 24.23
C GLU A 6 26.12 -29.20 25.37
N ASP A 7 26.45 -27.94 25.05
CA ASP A 7 26.60 -26.85 26.01
C ASP A 7 25.27 -26.24 26.47
N ASN A 8 24.13 -26.81 26.10
CA ASN A 8 22.78 -26.35 26.45
C ASN A 8 22.46 -24.89 26.04
N LEU A 9 23.17 -24.38 25.00
CA LEU A 9 23.01 -23.02 24.46
C LEU A 9 21.93 -22.96 23.35
N TYR A 10 21.36 -24.09 22.96
CA TYR A 10 20.48 -24.15 21.79
C TYR A 10 19.21 -23.32 21.99
N ASP A 11 18.64 -23.25 23.18
CA ASP A 11 17.42 -22.48 23.45
C ASP A 11 17.62 -20.98 23.22
N SER A 12 18.74 -20.44 23.65
CA SER A 12 19.05 -19.00 23.48
C SER A 12 19.44 -18.66 22.05
N LEU A 13 20.26 -19.49 21.40
CA LEU A 13 20.80 -19.25 20.06
C LEU A 13 19.76 -19.57 18.98
N SER A 14 19.12 -20.77 19.04
CA SER A 14 18.14 -21.17 18.03
C SER A 14 16.91 -20.28 18.04
N ALA A 15 16.43 -19.88 19.23
CA ALA A 15 15.30 -18.96 19.36
C ALA A 15 15.61 -17.57 18.75
N ARG A 16 16.85 -17.08 18.87
CA ARG A 16 17.27 -15.80 18.25
C ARG A 16 17.31 -15.89 16.73
N TYR A 17 17.90 -16.95 16.19
CA TYR A 17 18.03 -17.15 14.74
C TYR A 17 16.68 -17.43 14.06
N THR A 18 15.79 -18.20 14.68
CA THR A 18 14.44 -18.43 14.15
C THR A 18 13.58 -17.18 14.16
N LYS A 19 13.68 -16.34 15.22
CA LYS A 19 13.02 -15.03 15.27
C LYS A 19 13.59 -14.08 14.20
N ALA A 20 14.92 -14.08 13.99
CA ALA A 20 15.54 -13.29 12.94
C ALA A 20 15.09 -13.72 11.54
N LEU A 21 14.99 -15.01 11.28
CA LEU A 21 14.46 -15.57 10.03
C LEU A 21 13.00 -15.13 9.80
N ALA A 22 12.14 -15.23 10.81
CA ALA A 22 10.74 -14.83 10.72
C ALA A 22 10.62 -13.32 10.42
N ARG A 23 11.43 -12.47 11.06
CA ARG A 23 11.49 -11.03 10.78
C ARG A 23 11.95 -10.74 9.36
N ALA A 24 12.98 -11.43 8.87
CA ALA A 24 13.49 -11.26 7.51
C ALA A 24 12.44 -11.64 6.47
N MET A 25 11.67 -12.69 6.70
CA MET A 25 10.56 -13.08 5.82
C MET A 25 9.43 -12.06 5.83
N ALA A 26 9.02 -11.58 7.01
CA ALA A 26 8.01 -10.54 7.15
C ALA A 26 8.45 -9.25 6.45
N TYR A 27 9.70 -8.82 6.66
CA TYR A 27 10.29 -7.67 5.99
C TYR A 27 10.24 -7.82 4.45
N THR A 28 10.69 -8.95 3.92
CA THR A 28 10.68 -9.23 2.47
C THR A 28 9.26 -9.15 1.91
N LYS A 29 8.27 -9.67 2.64
CA LYS A 29 6.87 -9.62 2.23
C LYS A 29 6.35 -8.18 2.19
N GLN A 30 6.65 -7.37 3.20
CA GLN A 30 6.26 -5.96 3.25
C GLN A 30 6.90 -5.14 2.12
N VAL A 31 8.20 -5.31 1.89
CA VAL A 31 8.90 -4.66 0.77
C VAL A 31 8.29 -5.06 -0.57
N LYS A 32 7.98 -6.36 -0.78
CA LYS A 32 7.34 -6.84 -2.00
C LYS A 32 5.93 -6.25 -2.18
N ALA A 33 5.15 -6.12 -1.12
CA ALA A 33 3.85 -5.46 -1.18
C ALA A 33 3.98 -3.97 -1.54
N ALA A 34 4.92 -3.27 -0.90
CA ALA A 34 5.17 -1.85 -1.17
C ALA A 34 5.71 -1.59 -2.59
N THR A 35 6.39 -2.57 -3.21
CA THR A 35 6.91 -2.42 -4.59
C THR A 35 5.80 -2.11 -5.60
N ILE A 36 4.56 -2.56 -5.39
CA ILE A 36 3.43 -2.22 -6.26
C ILE A 36 3.17 -0.71 -6.22
N LEU A 37 3.14 -0.13 -5.02
CA LEU A 37 2.91 1.31 -4.84
C LEU A 37 4.13 2.13 -5.27
N ASN A 38 5.34 1.67 -4.98
CA ASN A 38 6.58 2.35 -5.40
C ASN A 38 6.71 2.43 -6.94
N ASN A 39 6.12 1.49 -7.66
CA ASN A 39 6.10 1.47 -9.12
C ASN A 39 4.75 1.91 -9.71
N ALA A 40 3.87 2.50 -8.89
CA ALA A 40 2.51 2.84 -9.32
C ALA A 40 2.46 3.79 -10.53
N PHE A 41 3.42 4.71 -10.61
CA PHE A 41 3.52 5.70 -11.68
C PHE A 41 4.54 5.33 -12.77
N ALA A 42 5.22 4.18 -12.62
CA ALA A 42 6.31 3.79 -13.51
C ALA A 42 5.78 3.22 -14.84
N ALA A 43 6.03 3.89 -15.94
CA ALA A 43 5.61 3.47 -17.28
C ALA A 43 6.13 2.09 -17.72
N GLY A 44 7.21 1.59 -17.10
CA GLY A 44 7.75 0.25 -17.34
C GLY A 44 7.04 -0.88 -16.62
N THR A 45 6.14 -0.57 -15.68
CA THR A 45 5.37 -1.56 -14.91
C THR A 45 3.91 -1.45 -15.31
N THR A 46 3.52 -2.25 -16.31
CA THR A 46 2.16 -2.24 -16.86
C THR A 46 1.32 -3.39 -16.29
N TYR A 47 0.02 -3.15 -16.19
CA TYR A 47 -0.99 -4.09 -15.73
C TYR A 47 -1.85 -4.59 -16.90
N GLY A 48 -2.99 -5.18 -16.62
CA GLY A 48 -3.81 -5.86 -17.62
C GLY A 48 -4.31 -4.99 -18.78
N ASP A 49 -4.43 -3.70 -18.56
CA ASP A 49 -4.82 -2.68 -19.55
C ASP A 49 -3.62 -2.06 -20.33
N GLY A 50 -2.39 -2.50 -20.01
CA GLY A 50 -1.15 -1.99 -20.62
C GLY A 50 -0.66 -0.65 -20.07
N LYS A 51 -1.29 -0.14 -19.00
CA LYS A 51 -0.91 1.11 -18.30
C LYS A 51 -0.26 0.83 -16.97
N SER A 52 0.39 1.85 -16.37
CA SER A 52 0.84 1.83 -14.97
C SER A 52 -0.35 1.74 -14.03
N LEU A 53 -0.11 1.42 -12.75
CA LEU A 53 -1.18 1.29 -11.76
C LEU A 53 -1.96 2.60 -11.59
N CYS A 54 -1.25 3.71 -11.49
CA CYS A 54 -1.83 5.05 -11.53
C CYS A 54 -1.46 5.67 -12.88
N ALA A 55 -2.44 6.12 -13.62
CA ALA A 55 -2.31 6.75 -14.91
C ALA A 55 -3.51 7.67 -15.21
N THR A 56 -3.28 8.65 -16.05
CA THR A 56 -4.33 9.59 -16.47
C THR A 56 -5.19 9.08 -17.62
N ASP A 57 -4.84 7.90 -18.19
CA ASP A 57 -5.38 7.44 -19.48
C ASP A 57 -5.67 5.92 -19.52
N HIS A 58 -6.25 5.37 -18.45
CA HIS A 58 -6.74 3.98 -18.45
C HIS A 58 -7.83 3.80 -19.51
N PRO A 59 -7.64 2.93 -20.51
CA PRO A 59 -8.57 2.80 -21.63
C PRO A 59 -9.89 2.12 -21.20
N LEU A 60 -11.00 2.64 -21.68
CA LEU A 60 -12.32 2.04 -21.54
C LEU A 60 -12.71 1.26 -22.80
N VAL A 61 -13.43 0.16 -22.64
CA VAL A 61 -13.91 -0.67 -23.78
C VAL A 61 -14.78 0.13 -24.73
N ASN A 62 -15.53 1.07 -24.23
CA ASN A 62 -16.46 1.91 -25.01
C ASN A 62 -15.78 3.09 -25.73
N GLY A 63 -14.45 3.20 -25.63
CA GLY A 63 -13.67 4.36 -26.06
C GLY A 63 -13.71 5.48 -25.01
N GLY A 64 -12.63 6.20 -24.88
CA GLY A 64 -12.40 7.13 -23.79
C GLY A 64 -11.44 6.58 -22.76
N THR A 65 -11.24 7.33 -21.68
CA THR A 65 -10.27 6.98 -20.65
C THR A 65 -10.77 7.36 -19.27
N ASN A 66 -10.43 6.55 -18.27
CA ASN A 66 -10.52 6.91 -16.85
C ASN A 66 -9.14 7.31 -16.33
N SER A 67 -9.12 8.22 -15.37
CA SER A 67 -7.89 8.63 -14.67
C SER A 67 -8.02 8.31 -13.18
N ASN A 68 -7.03 7.62 -12.64
CA ASN A 68 -6.84 7.41 -11.20
C ASN A 68 -5.61 8.14 -10.66
N GLU A 69 -5.16 9.15 -11.38
CA GLU A 69 -4.08 10.05 -11.06
C GLU A 69 -4.54 11.50 -11.30
N PRO A 70 -4.09 12.52 -10.52
CA PRO A 70 -4.40 13.90 -10.83
C PRO A 70 -3.75 14.33 -12.14
N ALA A 71 -4.43 15.19 -12.90
CA ALA A 71 -3.90 15.72 -14.18
C ALA A 71 -2.57 16.48 -14.02
N THR A 72 -2.33 17.05 -12.84
CA THR A 72 -1.08 17.69 -12.45
C THR A 72 -0.66 17.10 -11.10
N PRO A 73 0.57 16.55 -10.99
CA PRO A 73 1.11 16.07 -9.73
C PRO A 73 0.95 17.11 -8.62
N ALA A 74 0.58 16.67 -7.42
CA ALA A 74 0.34 17.56 -6.30
C ALA A 74 0.69 16.88 -4.97
N ASP A 75 1.32 17.64 -4.08
CA ASP A 75 1.59 17.21 -2.71
C ASP A 75 0.29 17.02 -1.92
N LEU A 76 0.37 16.25 -0.85
CA LEU A 76 -0.75 16.04 0.05
C LEU A 76 -1.08 17.33 0.81
N ASN A 77 -2.19 17.95 0.44
CA ASN A 77 -2.78 19.09 1.11
C ASN A 77 -4.31 19.01 1.05
N GLU A 78 -4.99 19.95 1.67
CA GLU A 78 -6.46 20.00 1.71
C GLU A 78 -7.07 20.02 0.29
N THR A 79 -6.59 20.91 -0.56
CA THR A 79 -7.11 21.09 -1.93
C THR A 79 -6.87 19.86 -2.81
N SER A 80 -5.67 19.24 -2.74
CA SER A 80 -5.35 18.06 -3.53
C SER A 80 -6.17 16.84 -3.08
N LEU A 81 -6.42 16.71 -1.77
CA LEU A 81 -7.23 15.61 -1.25
C LEU A 81 -8.72 15.80 -1.58
N GLU A 82 -9.26 17.03 -1.51
CA GLU A 82 -10.62 17.34 -1.97
C GLU A 82 -10.79 17.06 -3.46
N ALA A 83 -9.83 17.48 -4.29
CA ALA A 83 -9.86 17.23 -5.72
C ALA A 83 -9.83 15.71 -6.03
N ALA A 84 -9.03 14.94 -5.30
CA ALA A 84 -9.00 13.48 -5.42
C ALA A 84 -10.34 12.83 -5.07
N VAL A 85 -10.99 13.26 -3.98
CA VAL A 85 -12.32 12.78 -3.57
C VAL A 85 -13.37 13.07 -4.65
N ILE A 86 -13.36 14.27 -5.22
CA ILE A 86 -14.27 14.66 -6.31
C ILE A 86 -14.01 13.84 -7.57
N GLN A 87 -12.74 13.64 -7.92
CA GLN A 87 -12.37 12.84 -9.09
C GLN A 87 -12.82 11.38 -8.94
N ILE A 88 -12.61 10.76 -7.78
CA ILE A 88 -13.06 9.39 -7.49
C ILE A 88 -14.58 9.28 -7.62
N ALA A 89 -15.33 10.26 -7.10
CA ALA A 89 -16.78 10.26 -7.19
C ALA A 89 -17.32 10.37 -8.63
N GLY A 90 -16.51 10.92 -9.55
CA GLY A 90 -16.85 11.06 -10.98
C GLY A 90 -16.46 9.86 -11.85
N TRP A 91 -15.90 8.79 -11.30
CA TRP A 91 -15.47 7.63 -12.09
C TRP A 91 -16.63 6.87 -12.73
N THR A 92 -16.37 6.34 -13.91
CA THR A 92 -17.34 5.57 -14.70
C THR A 92 -16.86 4.13 -14.91
N ASP A 93 -17.80 3.24 -15.18
CA ASP A 93 -17.52 1.87 -15.60
C ASP A 93 -17.08 1.82 -17.08
N GLU A 94 -16.80 0.61 -17.57
CA GLU A 94 -16.44 0.32 -18.94
C GLU A 94 -17.47 0.76 -19.99
N ARG A 95 -18.70 1.07 -19.56
CA ARG A 95 -19.82 1.53 -20.39
C ARG A 95 -20.06 3.03 -20.29
N GLY A 96 -19.29 3.73 -19.43
CA GLY A 96 -19.47 5.15 -19.18
C GLY A 96 -20.56 5.47 -18.14
N LEU A 97 -21.04 4.48 -17.38
CA LEU A 97 -21.99 4.69 -16.31
C LEU A 97 -21.25 5.04 -15.00
N LEU A 98 -21.78 6.02 -14.28
CA LEU A 98 -21.21 6.45 -13.00
C LEU A 98 -21.25 5.31 -11.96
N ILE A 99 -20.10 4.97 -11.38
CA ILE A 99 -19.99 3.90 -10.37
C ILE A 99 -20.16 4.40 -8.94
N ALA A 100 -20.17 5.72 -8.72
CA ALA A 100 -20.27 6.35 -7.41
C ALA A 100 -19.25 5.84 -6.38
N ALA A 101 -18.02 5.63 -6.84
CA ALA A 101 -16.90 5.17 -5.99
C ALA A 101 -16.61 6.15 -4.87
N LYS A 102 -16.14 5.62 -3.73
CA LYS A 102 -15.78 6.40 -2.54
C LYS A 102 -14.39 6.05 -2.05
N PRO A 103 -13.61 7.02 -1.63
CA PRO A 103 -12.37 6.74 -0.93
C PRO A 103 -12.65 6.08 0.42
N ARG A 104 -11.77 5.18 0.85
CA ARG A 104 -11.86 4.47 2.12
C ARG A 104 -10.70 4.78 3.05
N LYS A 105 -9.49 4.69 2.55
CA LYS A 105 -8.27 4.77 3.36
C LYS A 105 -7.16 5.51 2.62
N LEU A 106 -6.46 6.38 3.33
CA LEU A 106 -5.26 7.05 2.85
C LEU A 106 -4.01 6.25 3.21
N VAL A 107 -3.13 5.98 2.25
CA VAL A 107 -1.83 5.33 2.44
C VAL A 107 -0.73 6.33 2.13
N ILE A 108 0.18 6.54 3.07
CA ILE A 108 1.22 7.58 3.01
C ILE A 108 2.58 7.07 3.47
N PRO A 109 3.69 7.70 3.04
CA PRO A 109 4.99 7.53 3.64
C PRO A 109 5.07 8.21 5.04
N PRO A 110 6.07 7.87 5.86
CA PRO A 110 6.25 8.45 7.19
C PRO A 110 6.36 9.98 7.20
N ASN A 111 6.92 10.58 6.14
CA ASN A 111 7.11 12.02 6.02
C ASN A 111 5.80 12.81 6.04
N LEU A 112 4.72 12.23 5.52
CA LEU A 112 3.41 12.87 5.44
C LEU A 112 2.51 12.63 6.66
N GLN A 113 2.98 11.88 7.67
CA GLN A 113 2.18 11.51 8.85
C GLN A 113 1.52 12.71 9.51
N PHE A 114 2.29 13.76 9.83
CA PHE A 114 1.76 14.92 10.54
C PHE A 114 0.83 15.79 9.67
N VAL A 115 1.03 15.76 8.35
CA VAL A 115 0.13 16.41 7.40
C VAL A 115 -1.22 15.68 7.40
N ALA A 116 -1.21 14.36 7.29
CA ALA A 116 -2.41 13.54 7.31
C ALA A 116 -3.20 13.68 8.61
N THR A 117 -2.51 13.71 9.77
CA THR A 117 -3.16 13.97 11.07
C THR A 117 -3.90 15.32 11.07
N ARG A 118 -3.24 16.37 10.58
CA ARG A 118 -3.87 17.70 10.50
C ARG A 118 -5.07 17.73 9.56
N LEU A 119 -5.01 17.01 8.44
CA LEU A 119 -6.09 16.98 7.45
C LEU A 119 -7.29 16.13 7.88
N LEU A 120 -7.06 15.01 8.56
CA LEU A 120 -8.11 14.02 8.82
C LEU A 120 -8.61 14.01 10.27
N GLU A 121 -7.84 14.53 11.24
CA GLU A 121 -8.19 14.42 12.66
C GLU A 121 -8.57 15.75 13.31
N THR A 122 -8.21 16.91 12.76
CA THR A 122 -8.57 18.21 13.33
C THR A 122 -10.00 18.61 13.01
N GLU A 123 -10.69 19.23 13.98
CA GLU A 123 -12.07 19.73 13.78
C GLU A 123 -12.12 21.01 12.97
N GLY A 124 -11.22 21.92 13.27
CA GLY A 124 -11.07 23.18 12.57
C GLY A 124 -10.03 23.09 11.46
N ARG A 125 -10.17 23.98 10.48
CA ARG A 125 -9.21 24.14 9.40
C ARG A 125 -7.89 24.70 9.92
N VAL A 126 -6.78 24.07 9.59
CA VAL A 126 -5.46 24.47 10.05
C VAL A 126 -4.96 25.68 9.24
N GLY A 127 -4.53 26.74 9.94
CA GLY A 127 -3.90 27.91 9.31
C GLY A 127 -4.85 29.06 8.99
N THR A 128 -6.11 29.01 9.43
CA THR A 128 -7.06 30.13 9.35
C THR A 128 -7.20 30.81 10.70
N ALA A 129 -7.43 32.14 10.69
CA ALA A 129 -7.71 32.91 11.89
C ALA A 129 -9.18 32.81 12.32
N ASP A 130 -10.05 32.44 11.39
CA ASP A 130 -11.46 32.19 11.59
C ASP A 130 -11.70 30.75 12.00
N ASN A 131 -12.82 30.49 12.68
CA ASN A 131 -13.17 29.17 13.16
C ASN A 131 -13.76 28.31 12.02
N ASP A 132 -13.00 28.17 10.92
CA ASP A 132 -13.41 27.42 9.74
C ASP A 132 -13.48 25.92 10.03
N LEU A 133 -14.48 25.30 9.45
CA LEU A 133 -14.72 23.85 9.57
C LEU A 133 -13.77 23.06 8.65
N ASN A 134 -13.17 22.00 9.16
CA ASN A 134 -12.46 21.04 8.33
C ASN A 134 -13.47 20.15 7.58
N ALA A 135 -13.66 20.41 6.29
CA ALA A 135 -14.64 19.72 5.46
C ALA A 135 -14.32 18.24 5.27
N LEU A 136 -13.04 17.87 5.13
CA LEU A 136 -12.61 16.49 4.91
C LEU A 136 -12.96 15.57 6.08
N ARG A 137 -12.70 16.03 7.30
CA ARG A 137 -13.05 15.28 8.52
C ARG A 137 -14.56 15.23 8.73
N ASN A 138 -15.22 16.38 8.66
CA ASN A 138 -16.65 16.46 9.00
C ASN A 138 -17.55 15.75 7.99
N ASN A 139 -17.14 15.70 6.73
CA ASN A 139 -17.83 14.93 5.69
C ASN A 139 -17.52 13.42 5.74
N GLY A 140 -16.52 13.00 6.54
CA GLY A 140 -16.09 11.62 6.60
C GLY A 140 -15.54 11.10 5.27
N SER A 141 -14.83 11.95 4.54
CA SER A 141 -14.34 11.65 3.18
C SER A 141 -13.41 10.44 3.13
N VAL A 142 -12.67 10.16 4.21
CA VAL A 142 -11.78 8.99 4.34
C VAL A 142 -12.15 8.22 5.62
N PRO A 143 -13.17 7.36 5.61
CA PRO A 143 -13.74 6.76 6.81
C PRO A 143 -12.81 5.83 7.57
N GLU A 144 -11.85 5.19 6.91
CA GLU A 144 -10.84 4.32 7.55
C GLU A 144 -9.56 5.08 7.96
N GLY A 145 -9.55 6.41 7.85
CA GLY A 145 -8.41 7.23 8.20
C GLY A 145 -7.19 6.96 7.32
N TYR A 146 -5.99 7.04 7.91
CA TYR A 146 -4.75 6.84 7.17
C TYR A 146 -3.91 5.71 7.73
N THR A 147 -3.02 5.18 6.90
CA THR A 147 -2.01 4.16 7.26
C THR A 147 -0.65 4.59 6.75
N ILE A 148 0.35 4.51 7.63
CA ILE A 148 1.73 4.81 7.28
C ILE A 148 2.39 3.54 6.74
N ASN A 149 2.92 3.60 5.53
CA ASN A 149 3.72 2.54 4.96
C ASN A 149 5.20 2.93 4.96
N HIS A 150 5.96 2.33 5.85
CA HIS A 150 7.40 2.61 6.03
C HIS A 150 8.29 2.14 4.86
N TYR A 151 7.74 1.40 3.91
CA TYR A 151 8.48 0.84 2.77
C TYR A 151 8.21 1.59 1.46
N LEU A 152 7.48 2.70 1.51
CA LEU A 152 7.39 3.64 0.39
C LEU A 152 8.71 4.37 0.25
N THR A 153 9.22 4.40 -0.99
CA THR A 153 10.49 5.06 -1.33
C THR A 153 10.31 6.53 -1.66
N ASP A 154 9.13 6.86 -2.17
CA ASP A 154 8.74 8.22 -2.45
C ASP A 154 8.26 8.89 -1.15
N THR A 155 8.70 10.12 -0.89
CA THR A 155 8.50 10.84 0.37
C THR A 155 7.27 11.72 0.38
N ASP A 156 6.71 12.02 -0.78
CA ASP A 156 5.59 12.96 -1.00
C ASP A 156 4.41 12.33 -1.76
N ALA A 157 4.60 11.15 -2.35
CA ALA A 157 3.50 10.40 -2.95
C ALA A 157 2.46 9.97 -1.91
N PHE A 158 1.18 10.05 -2.27
CA PHE A 158 0.09 9.52 -1.45
C PHE A 158 -0.90 8.72 -2.28
N PHE A 159 -1.58 7.78 -1.63
CA PHE A 159 -2.54 6.88 -2.27
C PHE A 159 -3.84 6.83 -1.50
N LEU A 160 -4.97 6.85 -2.21
CA LEU A 160 -6.31 6.63 -1.65
C LEU A 160 -6.82 5.28 -2.14
N LEU A 161 -7.07 4.37 -1.22
CA LEU A 161 -7.80 3.13 -1.50
C LEU A 161 -9.29 3.46 -1.59
N THR A 162 -9.97 2.86 -2.55
CA THR A 162 -11.39 3.06 -2.80
C THR A 162 -12.22 1.84 -2.38
N ASP A 163 -13.53 1.95 -2.44
CA ASP A 163 -14.48 0.86 -2.21
C ASP A 163 -14.73 -0.01 -3.46
N VAL A 164 -14.12 0.34 -4.60
CA VAL A 164 -14.22 -0.44 -5.83
C VAL A 164 -13.64 -1.85 -5.61
N PRO A 165 -14.41 -2.90 -5.91
CA PRO A 165 -13.95 -4.27 -5.70
C PRO A 165 -12.79 -4.62 -6.64
N ASN A 166 -12.00 -5.59 -6.24
CA ASN A 166 -10.91 -6.15 -7.06
C ASN A 166 -9.71 -5.23 -7.34
N GLY A 167 -9.49 -4.19 -6.56
CA GLY A 167 -8.28 -3.37 -6.61
C GLY A 167 -7.01 -4.15 -6.26
N LEU A 168 -6.28 -3.71 -5.24
CA LEU A 168 -5.07 -4.38 -4.76
C LEU A 168 -5.39 -5.76 -4.16
N LYS A 169 -4.64 -6.80 -4.57
CA LYS A 169 -4.84 -8.18 -4.15
C LYS A 169 -3.56 -8.83 -3.63
N HIS A 170 -3.73 -9.60 -2.57
CA HIS A 170 -2.74 -10.51 -2.04
C HIS A 170 -3.20 -11.95 -2.23
N PHE A 171 -2.44 -12.73 -2.99
CA PHE A 171 -2.71 -14.14 -3.25
C PHE A 171 -1.75 -15.00 -2.44
N THR A 172 -2.27 -15.77 -1.50
CA THR A 172 -1.50 -16.76 -0.75
C THR A 172 -1.68 -18.12 -1.39
N ARG A 173 -0.59 -18.67 -1.95
CA ARG A 173 -0.59 -20.04 -2.50
C ARG A 173 -0.21 -21.07 -1.45
N SER A 174 0.77 -20.75 -0.60
CA SER A 174 1.19 -21.57 0.52
C SER A 174 1.52 -20.66 1.69
N PRO A 175 0.86 -20.84 2.83
CA PRO A 175 1.17 -20.08 4.04
C PRO A 175 2.59 -20.36 4.49
N MET A 176 3.11 -19.54 5.39
CA MET A 176 4.44 -19.74 5.94
C MET A 176 4.50 -21.05 6.70
N ALA A 177 5.39 -21.93 6.26
CA ALA A 177 5.70 -23.19 6.91
C ALA A 177 7.18 -23.19 7.31
N THR A 178 7.46 -23.65 8.51
CA THR A 178 8.80 -23.82 9.04
C THR A 178 9.11 -25.29 9.21
N SER A 179 10.36 -25.66 8.96
CA SER A 179 10.85 -27.01 9.25
C SER A 179 12.29 -26.94 9.75
N MET A 180 12.65 -27.90 10.55
CA MET A 180 13.99 -28.11 11.08
C MET A 180 14.47 -29.50 10.66
N ASP A 181 15.72 -29.59 10.29
CA ASP A 181 16.39 -30.86 9.94
C ASP A 181 17.83 -30.82 10.45
N ALA A 182 18.37 -31.99 10.78
CA ALA A 182 19.74 -32.12 11.17
C ALA A 182 20.56 -32.53 9.93
N ASP A 183 21.70 -31.91 9.76
CA ASP A 183 22.67 -32.28 8.72
C ASP A 183 23.62 -33.31 9.26
N PHE A 184 23.55 -34.53 8.74
CA PHE A 184 24.35 -35.66 9.19
C PHE A 184 25.86 -35.44 9.02
N ASP A 185 26.25 -34.78 7.91
CA ASP A 185 27.65 -34.58 7.57
C ASP A 185 28.36 -33.52 8.43
N THR A 186 27.63 -32.55 8.88
CA THR A 186 28.20 -31.39 9.63
C THR A 186 27.73 -31.30 11.09
N GLY A 187 26.83 -32.19 11.54
CA GLY A 187 26.23 -32.13 12.88
C GLY A 187 25.41 -30.86 13.17
N ASN A 188 25.11 -30.05 12.15
CA ASN A 188 24.42 -28.78 12.31
C ASN A 188 22.89 -28.95 12.19
N SER A 189 22.13 -28.28 13.07
CA SER A 189 20.70 -28.11 12.89
C SER A 189 20.41 -26.98 11.89
N ARG A 190 19.60 -27.27 10.89
CA ARG A 190 19.19 -26.32 9.85
C ARG A 190 17.72 -25.96 10.00
N TYR A 191 17.42 -24.68 10.03
CA TYR A 191 16.06 -24.15 10.04
C TYR A 191 15.71 -23.61 8.66
N LYS A 192 14.52 -23.97 8.18
CA LYS A 192 13.99 -23.54 6.91
C LYS A 192 12.60 -22.95 7.11
N ALA A 193 12.36 -21.79 6.48
CA ALA A 193 11.02 -21.23 6.34
C ALA A 193 10.69 -21.07 4.86
N ARG A 194 9.45 -21.37 4.48
CA ARG A 194 8.96 -21.27 3.11
C ARG A 194 7.57 -20.66 3.09
N GLU A 195 7.37 -19.68 2.23
CA GLU A 195 6.07 -19.07 1.93
C GLU A 195 5.96 -18.90 0.40
N ARG A 196 4.75 -19.02 -0.14
CA ARG A 196 4.48 -18.72 -1.56
C ARG A 196 3.27 -17.80 -1.65
N TYR A 197 3.50 -16.62 -2.15
CA TYR A 197 2.50 -15.57 -2.32
C TYR A 197 2.78 -14.74 -3.57
N SER A 198 1.78 -13.98 -3.99
CA SER A 198 1.89 -12.97 -5.03
C SER A 198 1.04 -11.77 -4.66
N PHE A 199 1.48 -10.61 -5.09
CA PHE A 199 0.69 -9.39 -5.05
C PHE A 199 0.32 -8.97 -6.46
N GLY A 200 -0.85 -8.36 -6.65
CA GLY A 200 -1.29 -7.92 -7.95
C GLY A 200 -2.46 -6.95 -7.84
N VAL A 201 -2.86 -6.45 -8.98
CA VAL A 201 -3.99 -5.54 -9.15
C VAL A 201 -4.86 -6.11 -10.25
N SER A 202 -6.18 -6.05 -10.08
CA SER A 202 -7.12 -6.47 -11.11
C SER A 202 -7.93 -5.29 -11.66
N ASP A 203 -8.16 -4.27 -10.85
CA ASP A 203 -8.90 -3.08 -11.25
C ASP A 203 -8.12 -1.83 -10.81
N PRO A 204 -7.70 -0.96 -11.74
CA PRO A 204 -6.99 0.27 -11.42
C PRO A 204 -7.84 1.27 -10.63
N LEU A 205 -9.18 1.22 -10.73
CA LEU A 205 -10.08 2.10 -9.97
C LEU A 205 -10.14 1.74 -8.48
N GLY A 206 -9.54 0.62 -8.06
CA GLY A 206 -9.38 0.28 -6.64
C GLY A 206 -8.41 1.18 -5.87
N ILE A 207 -7.67 2.04 -6.57
CA ILE A 207 -6.70 2.97 -5.99
C ILE A 207 -6.66 4.26 -6.79
N PHE A 208 -6.45 5.37 -6.10
CA PHE A 208 -6.06 6.65 -6.66
C PHE A 208 -4.68 7.01 -6.11
N GLY A 209 -3.80 7.58 -6.91
CA GLY A 209 -2.47 7.98 -6.46
C GLY A 209 -2.05 9.33 -7.00
N SER A 210 -1.26 10.06 -6.22
CA SER A 210 -0.51 11.26 -6.67
C SER A 210 0.97 11.05 -6.36
N PRO A 211 1.86 11.31 -7.32
CA PRO A 211 3.30 11.15 -7.10
C PRO A 211 3.92 12.29 -6.27
N GLY A 212 3.14 13.32 -5.89
CA GLY A 212 3.68 14.56 -5.33
C GLY A 212 4.13 15.53 -6.41
N ALA A 213 4.66 16.69 -6.03
CA ALA A 213 5.10 17.77 -6.94
C ALA A 213 6.59 18.08 -6.78
#